data_d85d026f12dd727f7eacbc69d618a2db
#
_entry.id   d85d026f12dd727f7eacbc69d618a2db
#
_cell.length_a   1.000
_cell.length_b   1.000
_cell.length_c   1.000
_cell.angle_alpha   90.00
_cell.angle_beta   90.00
_cell.angle_gamma   90.00
#
_symmetry.space_group_name_H-M   'P 1'
#
loop_
_entity.id
_entity.type
_entity.pdbx_description
1 polymer ?
#
loop_
_entity_poly.entity_id
_entity_poly.type
_entity_poly.pdbx_seq_one_letter_code
_entity_poly.pdbx_strand_id
1 'polypeptide(L)'
;MRSVLCVAAWCLLASAVADTINFSADAVGQPPAGWNCGMTGRGVPKWTVETDTSAAGGRVLRQSGAATFPWCVKSDGSLAHGWVETKFKPLSGKEDQAGGVVWRWKDGDNYYVARANALENNVSLYYTARGIRKTLKYVDAPVSAGHWHTLRVDFAGTAISVSLDGKRYIDFADDHIAGSGAVGVWTKADSVTAFTDFGYGSSTR
;
A
#
# COMPACT_ATOMS: atom_id res chain seq x y z
N MET A 1 -37.26 -22.59 45.90
CA MET A 1 -35.96 -22.50 45.25
C MET A 1 -36.19 -22.28 43.77
N ARG A 2 -35.90 -21.08 43.28
CA ARG A 2 -36.01 -20.72 41.84
C ARG A 2 -34.60 -20.65 41.26
N SER A 3 -34.27 -21.59 40.36
CA SER A 3 -33.00 -21.62 39.66
C SER A 3 -33.01 -20.57 38.57
N VAL A 4 -32.05 -19.63 38.60
CA VAL A 4 -31.81 -18.66 37.56
C VAL A 4 -30.79 -19.27 36.58
N LEU A 5 -31.22 -19.59 35.37
CA LEU A 5 -30.31 -19.93 34.27
C LEU A 5 -29.65 -18.65 33.71
N CYS A 6 -28.36 -18.49 33.91
CA CYS A 6 -27.58 -17.52 33.21
C CYS A 6 -27.26 -18.05 31.80
N VAL A 7 -27.85 -17.46 30.76
CA VAL A 7 -27.47 -17.72 29.38
C VAL A 7 -26.29 -16.79 29.07
N ALA A 8 -25.11 -17.38 28.93
CA ALA A 8 -23.93 -16.65 28.44
C ALA A 8 -24.06 -16.47 26.93
N ALA A 9 -24.30 -15.23 26.50
CA ALA A 9 -24.25 -14.87 25.09
C ALA A 9 -22.80 -14.78 24.62
N TRP A 10 -22.36 -15.72 23.80
CA TRP A 10 -21.09 -15.66 23.10
C TRP A 10 -21.25 -14.71 21.90
N CYS A 11 -20.70 -13.52 22.02
CA CYS A 11 -20.50 -12.65 20.86
C CYS A 11 -19.43 -13.27 19.96
N LEU A 12 -19.85 -13.83 18.83
CA LEU A 12 -18.96 -14.20 17.74
C LEU A 12 -18.45 -12.88 17.12
N LEU A 13 -17.21 -12.53 17.42
CA LEU A 13 -16.48 -11.49 16.69
C LEU A 13 -16.24 -12.01 15.27
N ALA A 14 -17.03 -11.56 14.32
CA ALA A 14 -16.77 -11.77 12.91
C ALA A 14 -15.50 -10.96 12.55
N SER A 15 -14.38 -11.66 12.37
CA SER A 15 -13.21 -11.06 11.70
C SER A 15 -13.64 -10.71 10.29
N ALA A 16 -13.68 -9.41 9.97
CA ALA A 16 -13.85 -8.98 8.58
C ALA A 16 -12.67 -9.55 7.78
N VAL A 17 -12.95 -10.53 6.95
CA VAL A 17 -11.98 -11.04 5.97
C VAL A 17 -11.79 -9.90 4.98
N ALA A 18 -10.59 -9.33 4.96
CA ALA A 18 -10.25 -8.32 3.98
C ALA A 18 -10.19 -8.99 2.60
N ASP A 19 -10.95 -8.48 1.65
CA ASP A 19 -10.88 -8.94 0.27
C ASP A 19 -9.51 -8.60 -0.31
N THR A 20 -8.81 -9.62 -0.81
CA THR A 20 -7.52 -9.45 -1.47
C THR A 20 -7.75 -9.17 -2.95
N ILE A 21 -7.30 -8.01 -3.44
CA ILE A 21 -7.42 -7.60 -4.83
C ILE A 21 -6.19 -8.10 -5.60
N ASN A 22 -6.41 -9.04 -6.52
CA ASN A 22 -5.37 -9.66 -7.35
C ASN A 22 -5.46 -9.28 -8.84
N PHE A 23 -6.33 -8.31 -9.17
CA PHE A 23 -6.57 -7.78 -10.52
C PHE A 23 -7.04 -8.82 -11.58
N SER A 24 -7.38 -10.03 -11.19
CA SER A 24 -7.75 -11.11 -12.11
C SER A 24 -9.03 -10.82 -12.92
N ALA A 25 -9.92 -9.96 -12.41
CA ALA A 25 -11.15 -9.54 -13.05
C ALA A 25 -10.97 -8.31 -13.96
N ASP A 26 -9.86 -7.55 -13.85
CA ASP A 26 -9.65 -6.30 -14.56
C ASP A 26 -9.16 -6.53 -16.00
N ALA A 27 -9.46 -5.61 -16.92
CA ALA A 27 -9.04 -5.70 -18.31
C ALA A 27 -7.53 -5.46 -18.47
N VAL A 28 -6.84 -6.36 -19.19
CA VAL A 28 -5.42 -6.21 -19.54
C VAL A 28 -5.23 -4.98 -20.44
N GLY A 29 -4.15 -4.22 -20.20
CA GLY A 29 -3.79 -3.03 -20.95
C GLY A 29 -4.46 -1.74 -20.48
N GLN A 30 -5.33 -1.80 -19.47
CA GLN A 30 -6.04 -0.66 -18.89
C GLN A 30 -5.71 -0.50 -17.40
N PRO A 31 -5.88 0.68 -16.81
CA PRO A 31 -5.92 0.84 -15.36
C PRO A 31 -7.06 0.00 -14.75
N PRO A 32 -6.94 -0.49 -13.52
CA PRO A 32 -7.97 -1.31 -12.90
C PRO A 32 -9.24 -0.50 -12.62
N ALA A 33 -10.40 -1.16 -12.73
CA ALA A 33 -11.69 -0.54 -12.46
C ALA A 33 -11.83 -0.12 -10.99
N GLY A 34 -12.38 1.09 -10.75
CA GLY A 34 -12.55 1.62 -9.38
C GLY A 34 -11.25 2.11 -8.72
N TRP A 35 -10.21 2.32 -9.51
CA TRP A 35 -8.97 2.96 -9.05
C TRP A 35 -8.77 4.31 -9.72
N ASN A 36 -8.15 5.23 -9.00
CA ASN A 36 -7.71 6.53 -9.49
C ASN A 36 -6.17 6.52 -9.54
N CYS A 37 -5.59 6.62 -10.72
CA CYS A 37 -4.15 6.56 -10.90
C CYS A 37 -3.61 7.90 -11.41
N GLY A 38 -2.51 8.36 -10.85
CA GLY A 38 -1.90 9.63 -11.19
C GLY A 38 -0.49 9.75 -10.63
N MET A 39 -0.09 10.97 -10.33
CA MET A 39 1.22 11.29 -9.77
C MET A 39 1.17 12.56 -8.92
N THR A 40 2.13 12.70 -8.02
CA THR A 40 2.55 13.97 -7.44
C THR A 40 3.76 14.48 -8.22
N GLY A 41 3.79 15.77 -8.50
CA GLY A 41 4.89 16.39 -9.25
C GLY A 41 4.68 16.33 -10.76
N ARG A 42 5.66 15.84 -11.51
CA ARG A 42 5.66 15.87 -12.99
C ARG A 42 6.07 14.51 -13.58
N GLY A 43 5.77 14.32 -14.87
CA GLY A 43 6.10 13.12 -15.62
C GLY A 43 4.88 12.50 -16.29
N VAL A 44 5.01 11.25 -16.71
CA VAL A 44 3.94 10.49 -17.36
C VAL A 44 3.90 9.10 -16.74
N PRO A 45 3.13 8.89 -15.64
CA PRO A 45 2.94 7.56 -15.08
C PRO A 45 2.16 6.69 -16.05
N LYS A 46 2.46 5.38 -16.06
CA LYS A 46 1.71 4.42 -16.85
C LYS A 46 1.32 3.24 -15.96
N TRP A 47 0.06 3.22 -15.55
CA TRP A 47 -0.53 2.17 -14.75
C TRP A 47 -1.41 1.29 -15.62
N THR A 48 -1.09 0.01 -15.75
CA THR A 48 -1.84 -0.96 -16.55
C THR A 48 -1.93 -2.30 -15.86
N VAL A 49 -3.06 -2.98 -16.01
CA VAL A 49 -3.17 -4.39 -15.67
C VAL A 49 -2.46 -5.20 -16.74
N GLU A 50 -1.58 -6.11 -16.32
CA GLU A 50 -0.82 -6.96 -17.22
C GLU A 50 -0.88 -8.42 -16.77
N THR A 51 -0.66 -9.35 -17.71
CA THR A 51 -0.52 -10.77 -17.40
C THR A 51 0.86 -11.04 -16.78
N ASP A 52 0.88 -11.72 -15.63
CA ASP A 52 2.10 -12.18 -14.97
C ASP A 52 1.82 -13.55 -14.31
N THR A 53 2.33 -14.62 -14.89
CA THR A 53 2.11 -15.99 -14.40
C THR A 53 2.77 -16.27 -13.05
N SER A 54 3.66 -15.41 -12.59
CA SER A 54 4.26 -15.51 -11.25
C SER A 54 3.37 -14.95 -10.14
N ALA A 55 2.29 -14.24 -10.49
CA ALA A 55 1.27 -13.79 -9.56
C ALA A 55 0.15 -14.83 -9.42
N ALA A 56 -0.34 -15.06 -8.20
CA ALA A 56 -1.35 -16.09 -7.93
C ALA A 56 -2.65 -15.89 -8.75
N GLY A 57 -3.04 -14.63 -9.01
CA GLY A 57 -4.19 -14.28 -9.85
C GLY A 57 -3.90 -14.25 -11.36
N GLY A 58 -2.67 -14.52 -11.79
CA GLY A 58 -2.24 -14.47 -13.19
C GLY A 58 -2.19 -13.05 -13.79
N ARG A 59 -2.51 -12.01 -13.00
CA ARG A 59 -2.49 -10.60 -13.40
C ARG A 59 -1.89 -9.73 -12.29
N VAL A 60 -1.36 -8.60 -12.71
CA VAL A 60 -0.72 -7.61 -11.85
C VAL A 60 -1.12 -6.21 -12.28
N LEU A 61 -1.14 -5.27 -11.36
CA LEU A 61 -1.10 -3.85 -11.68
C LEU A 61 0.37 -3.45 -11.85
N ARG A 62 0.76 -2.96 -13.02
CA ARG A 62 2.13 -2.52 -13.30
C ARG A 62 2.20 -1.01 -13.49
N GLN A 63 3.16 -0.37 -12.84
CA GLN A 63 3.65 0.95 -13.18
C GLN A 63 4.88 0.78 -14.10
N SER A 64 4.88 1.43 -15.28
CA SER A 64 5.98 1.34 -16.25
C SER A 64 6.32 2.68 -16.93
N GLY A 65 5.69 3.78 -16.49
CA GLY A 65 6.04 5.12 -16.92
C GLY A 65 7.11 5.76 -16.03
N ALA A 66 7.49 7.00 -16.33
CA ALA A 66 8.40 7.79 -15.52
C ALA A 66 7.71 9.06 -14.99
N ALA A 67 7.67 9.22 -13.68
CA ALA A 67 7.09 10.39 -13.03
C ALA A 67 7.65 10.57 -11.63
N THR A 68 7.54 11.77 -11.05
CA THR A 68 8.17 12.08 -9.76
C THR A 68 7.71 11.09 -8.68
N PHE A 69 6.40 10.99 -8.44
CA PHE A 69 5.81 10.06 -7.47
C PHE A 69 4.50 9.48 -8.01
N PRO A 70 4.55 8.42 -8.84
CA PRO A 70 3.36 7.72 -9.32
C PRO A 70 2.60 7.06 -8.17
N TRP A 71 1.28 7.20 -8.15
CA TRP A 71 0.36 6.53 -7.23
C TRP A 71 -0.88 6.02 -7.97
N CYS A 72 -1.47 4.95 -7.43
CA CYS A 72 -2.76 4.44 -7.89
C CYS A 72 -3.56 4.00 -6.66
N VAL A 73 -4.69 4.66 -6.41
CA VAL A 73 -5.47 4.51 -5.17
C VAL A 73 -6.85 3.94 -5.44
N LYS A 74 -7.34 3.14 -4.50
CA LYS A 74 -8.68 2.55 -4.53
C LYS A 74 -9.70 3.65 -4.21
N SER A 75 -10.61 3.93 -5.15
CA SER A 75 -11.52 5.09 -5.07
C SER A 75 -12.54 5.01 -3.94
N ASP A 76 -12.93 3.80 -3.54
CA ASP A 76 -13.90 3.52 -2.47
C ASP A 76 -13.26 3.08 -1.15
N GLY A 77 -11.92 2.96 -1.12
CA GLY A 77 -11.16 2.61 0.08
C GLY A 77 -10.87 3.82 0.94
N SER A 78 -11.47 3.95 2.12
CA SER A 78 -11.21 5.06 3.04
C SER A 78 -11.07 4.57 4.47
N LEU A 79 -9.88 4.74 5.05
CA LEU A 79 -9.56 4.31 6.41
C LEU A 79 -8.98 5.45 7.24
N ALA A 80 -9.47 5.60 8.49
CA ALA A 80 -8.86 6.45 9.52
C ALA A 80 -7.81 5.66 10.34
N HIS A 81 -8.12 4.39 10.60
CA HIS A 81 -7.31 3.42 11.34
C HIS A 81 -7.43 2.06 10.67
N GLY A 82 -6.35 1.28 10.66
CA GLY A 82 -6.37 -0.04 10.04
C GLY A 82 -5.02 -0.45 9.51
N TRP A 83 -5.06 -1.14 8.40
CA TRP A 83 -3.86 -1.62 7.71
C TRP A 83 -4.04 -1.56 6.19
N VAL A 84 -2.92 -1.49 5.49
CA VAL A 84 -2.81 -1.64 4.04
C VAL A 84 -1.61 -2.51 3.72
N GLU A 85 -1.77 -3.43 2.78
CA GLU A 85 -0.74 -4.40 2.38
C GLU A 85 -0.79 -4.64 0.88
N THR A 86 0.35 -4.92 0.28
CA THR A 86 0.44 -5.38 -1.11
C THR A 86 1.67 -6.25 -1.30
N LYS A 87 1.58 -7.21 -2.22
CA LYS A 87 2.78 -7.78 -2.82
C LYS A 87 3.25 -6.88 -3.95
N PHE A 88 4.56 -6.63 -3.98
CA PHE A 88 5.20 -5.90 -5.07
C PHE A 88 6.45 -6.62 -5.55
N LYS A 89 6.78 -6.43 -6.83
CA LYS A 89 7.98 -6.97 -7.45
C LYS A 89 8.67 -5.84 -8.23
N PRO A 90 9.82 -5.32 -7.72
CA PRO A 90 10.60 -4.33 -8.46
C PRO A 90 11.26 -5.00 -9.64
N LEU A 91 10.97 -4.55 -10.87
CA LEU A 91 11.41 -5.19 -12.10
C LEU A 91 12.62 -4.49 -12.71
N SER A 92 12.59 -3.17 -12.78
CA SER A 92 13.66 -2.35 -13.33
C SER A 92 13.52 -0.88 -12.91
N GLY A 93 14.54 -0.10 -13.22
CA GLY A 93 14.68 1.33 -12.97
C GLY A 93 16.16 1.66 -12.80
N LYS A 94 16.58 2.81 -13.27
CA LYS A 94 17.97 3.29 -13.12
C LYS A 94 18.08 4.29 -11.97
N GLU A 95 17.07 5.13 -11.80
CA GLU A 95 17.00 6.13 -10.73
C GLU A 95 16.40 5.52 -9.45
N ASP A 96 15.41 4.62 -9.62
CA ASP A 96 14.75 3.99 -8.47
C ASP A 96 14.20 2.60 -8.85
N GLN A 97 14.08 1.69 -7.88
CA GLN A 97 13.37 0.40 -8.01
C GLN A 97 12.49 0.18 -6.78
N ALA A 98 11.46 0.99 -6.67
CA ALA A 98 10.63 1.10 -5.48
C ALA A 98 9.24 0.49 -5.68
N GLY A 99 8.73 -0.15 -4.63
CA GLY A 99 7.32 -0.45 -4.44
C GLY A 99 6.85 0.08 -3.09
N GLY A 100 5.64 0.65 -3.05
CA GLY A 100 5.11 1.28 -1.84
C GLY A 100 3.60 1.14 -1.71
N VAL A 101 3.11 1.46 -0.52
CA VAL A 101 1.70 1.65 -0.21
C VAL A 101 1.45 3.07 0.26
N VAL A 102 0.28 3.63 -0.09
CA VAL A 102 -0.22 4.90 0.41
C VAL A 102 -1.44 4.68 1.29
N TRP A 103 -1.59 5.53 2.30
CA TRP A 103 -2.79 5.57 3.14
C TRP A 103 -3.09 6.99 3.60
N ARG A 104 -4.29 7.20 4.12
CA ARG A 104 -4.82 8.54 4.42
C ARG A 104 -4.63 9.49 3.24
N TRP A 105 -4.70 8.95 2.01
CA TRP A 105 -4.60 9.74 0.80
C TRP A 105 -5.85 10.65 0.69
N LYS A 106 -5.64 11.95 0.70
CA LYS A 106 -6.67 12.97 0.57
C LYS A 106 -6.83 13.41 -0.88
N ASP A 107 -5.69 13.58 -1.53
CA ASP A 107 -5.52 13.99 -2.91
C ASP A 107 -4.08 13.67 -3.35
N GLY A 108 -3.74 13.98 -4.60
CA GLY A 108 -2.41 13.73 -5.17
C GLY A 108 -1.25 14.44 -4.47
N ASP A 109 -1.51 15.35 -3.57
CA ASP A 109 -0.50 16.17 -2.90
C ASP A 109 -0.45 15.96 -1.37
N ASN A 110 -1.39 15.17 -0.80
CA ASN A 110 -1.53 15.02 0.65
C ASN A 110 -1.81 13.55 1.03
N TYR A 111 -0.77 12.81 1.45
CA TYR A 111 -0.86 11.40 1.83
C TYR A 111 0.37 10.92 2.60
N TYR A 112 0.24 9.79 3.31
CA TYR A 112 1.40 9.01 3.79
C TYR A 112 1.81 7.97 2.76
N VAL A 113 3.11 7.65 2.76
CA VAL A 113 3.66 6.55 1.97
C VAL A 113 4.74 5.80 2.74
N ALA A 114 4.69 4.48 2.71
CA ALA A 114 5.81 3.61 3.02
C ALA A 114 6.27 2.94 1.73
N ARG A 115 7.58 2.82 1.54
CA ARG A 115 8.17 2.14 0.39
C ARG A 115 9.30 1.21 0.80
N ALA A 116 9.55 0.18 -0.03
CA ALA A 116 10.80 -0.56 -0.04
C ALA A 116 11.47 -0.38 -1.40
N ASN A 117 12.81 -0.34 -1.43
CA ASN A 117 13.59 -0.01 -2.63
C ASN A 117 14.76 -0.98 -2.82
N ALA A 118 14.79 -1.64 -3.98
CA ALA A 118 15.80 -2.64 -4.30
C ALA A 118 17.16 -2.04 -4.66
N LEU A 119 17.23 -0.82 -5.20
CA LEU A 119 18.53 -0.15 -5.46
C LEU A 119 19.20 0.35 -4.20
N GLU A 120 18.40 0.78 -3.22
CA GLU A 120 18.89 1.38 -1.99
C GLU A 120 18.95 0.39 -0.82
N ASN A 121 18.35 -0.79 -0.94
CA ASN A 121 18.21 -1.78 0.13
C ASN A 121 17.66 -1.17 1.42
N ASN A 122 16.47 -0.56 1.34
CA ASN A 122 15.83 0.09 2.49
C ASN A 122 14.31 -0.01 2.50
N VAL A 123 13.76 0.24 3.70
CA VAL A 123 12.35 0.58 3.94
C VAL A 123 12.29 2.01 4.46
N SER A 124 11.40 2.82 3.94
CA SER A 124 11.30 4.22 4.29
C SER A 124 9.84 4.63 4.50
N LEU A 125 9.65 5.58 5.42
CA LEU A 125 8.36 6.19 5.75
C LEU A 125 8.40 7.68 5.45
N TYR A 126 7.37 8.18 4.78
CA TYR A 126 7.25 9.59 4.40
C TYR A 126 5.81 10.08 4.59
N TYR A 127 5.64 11.39 4.66
CA TYR A 127 4.40 12.05 4.28
C TYR A 127 4.63 12.99 3.10
N THR A 128 3.60 13.23 2.32
CA THR A 128 3.54 14.27 1.29
C THR A 128 2.48 15.25 1.72
N ALA A 129 2.83 16.53 1.78
CA ALA A 129 1.90 17.62 2.07
C ALA A 129 2.14 18.77 1.10
N ARG A 130 1.06 19.23 0.44
CA ARG A 130 1.11 20.25 -0.61
C ARG A 130 2.13 19.90 -1.71
N GLY A 131 2.18 18.62 -2.11
CA GLY A 131 3.07 18.10 -3.12
C GLY A 131 4.54 17.93 -2.71
N ILE A 132 4.90 18.29 -1.47
CA ILE A 132 6.26 18.19 -0.95
C ILE A 132 6.38 16.97 -0.06
N ARG A 133 7.21 15.99 -0.50
CA ARG A 133 7.51 14.79 0.28
C ARG A 133 8.56 15.07 1.36
N LYS A 134 8.29 14.61 2.58
CA LYS A 134 9.19 14.69 3.74
C LYS A 134 9.46 13.31 4.30
N THR A 135 10.74 13.02 4.57
CA THR A 135 11.17 11.76 5.19
C THR A 135 10.89 11.79 6.69
N LEU A 136 10.21 10.76 7.19
CA LEU A 136 10.01 10.52 8.62
C LEU A 136 11.01 9.51 9.16
N LYS A 137 11.22 8.41 8.43
CA LYS A 137 12.14 7.35 8.83
C LYS A 137 12.74 6.65 7.63
N TYR A 138 13.97 6.18 7.79
CA TYR A 138 14.74 5.41 6.81
C TYR A 138 15.46 4.28 7.55
N VAL A 139 15.34 3.05 7.09
CA VAL A 139 15.93 1.86 7.73
C VAL A 139 16.47 0.93 6.66
N ASP A 140 17.70 0.46 6.82
CA ASP A 140 18.30 -0.54 5.94
C ASP A 140 17.52 -1.86 6.04
N ALA A 141 17.18 -2.41 4.90
CA ALA A 141 16.45 -3.65 4.76
C ALA A 141 16.82 -4.31 3.43
N PRO A 142 17.06 -5.62 3.37
CA PRO A 142 17.32 -6.30 2.10
C PRO A 142 16.05 -6.29 1.23
N VAL A 143 16.18 -5.81 -0.01
CA VAL A 143 15.12 -5.82 -1.01
C VAL A 143 15.69 -6.32 -2.33
N SER A 144 15.26 -7.47 -2.78
CA SER A 144 15.79 -8.10 -4.00
C SER A 144 14.97 -7.69 -5.24
N ALA A 145 15.63 -7.16 -6.26
CA ALA A 145 15.00 -6.93 -7.55
C ALA A 145 14.53 -8.25 -8.20
N GLY A 146 13.41 -8.22 -8.92
CA GLY A 146 12.83 -9.38 -9.60
C GLY A 146 12.13 -10.39 -8.67
N HIS A 147 12.07 -10.15 -7.37
CA HIS A 147 11.41 -11.02 -6.40
C HIS A 147 10.14 -10.36 -5.84
N TRP A 148 9.17 -11.19 -5.46
CA TRP A 148 7.99 -10.74 -4.76
C TRP A 148 8.31 -10.44 -3.30
N HIS A 149 7.90 -9.26 -2.84
CA HIS A 149 7.96 -8.81 -1.46
C HIS A 149 6.57 -8.42 -0.97
N THR A 150 6.29 -8.58 0.31
CA THR A 150 5.06 -8.11 0.94
C THR A 150 5.36 -6.89 1.80
N LEU A 151 4.78 -5.74 1.45
CA LEU A 151 4.89 -4.52 2.25
C LEU A 151 3.56 -4.24 2.94
N ARG A 152 3.60 -4.09 4.26
CA ARG A 152 2.43 -3.84 5.11
C ARG A 152 2.66 -2.63 6.00
N VAL A 153 1.61 -1.83 6.14
CA VAL A 153 1.53 -0.74 7.12
C VAL A 153 0.30 -0.96 7.99
N ASP A 154 0.49 -0.92 9.31
CA ASP A 154 -0.58 -0.84 10.29
C ASP A 154 -0.56 0.57 10.90
N PHE A 155 -1.74 1.20 11.06
CA PHE A 155 -1.83 2.58 11.54
C PHE A 155 -3.07 2.80 12.42
N ALA A 156 -2.87 3.49 13.55
CA ALA A 156 -3.95 3.83 14.49
C ALA A 156 -3.61 5.12 15.24
N GLY A 157 -4.46 6.14 15.14
CA GLY A 157 -4.12 7.46 15.69
C GLY A 157 -2.84 8.00 15.06
N THR A 158 -1.84 8.28 15.89
CA THR A 158 -0.50 8.70 15.45
C THR A 158 0.45 7.52 15.22
N ALA A 159 0.14 6.33 15.75
CA ALA A 159 1.01 5.17 15.64
C ALA A 159 1.02 4.60 14.21
N ILE A 160 2.21 4.33 13.70
CA ILE A 160 2.47 3.76 12.37
C ILE A 160 3.52 2.66 12.54
N SER A 161 3.25 1.46 12.02
CA SER A 161 4.28 0.44 11.89
C SER A 161 4.37 -0.07 10.47
N VAL A 162 5.62 -0.31 9.99
CA VAL A 162 5.90 -0.78 8.64
C VAL A 162 6.64 -2.11 8.70
N SER A 163 6.12 -3.10 7.99
CA SER A 163 6.72 -4.43 7.88
C SER A 163 7.00 -4.78 6.42
N LEU A 164 8.15 -5.41 6.18
CA LEU A 164 8.52 -6.00 4.90
C LEU A 164 8.74 -7.50 5.11
N ASP A 165 8.10 -8.34 4.29
CA ASP A 165 8.18 -9.80 4.34
C ASP A 165 7.91 -10.37 5.75
N GLY A 166 6.92 -9.80 6.44
CA GLY A 166 6.53 -10.16 7.80
C GLY A 166 7.43 -9.63 8.92
N LYS A 167 8.61 -9.06 8.60
CA LYS A 167 9.50 -8.44 9.58
C LYS A 167 9.18 -6.96 9.74
N ARG A 168 8.97 -6.51 10.96
CA ARG A 168 8.77 -5.10 11.30
C ARG A 168 10.11 -4.36 11.26
N TYR A 169 10.15 -3.26 10.49
CA TYR A 169 11.33 -2.41 10.34
C TYR A 169 11.14 -1.01 10.95
N ILE A 170 9.91 -0.50 10.96
CA ILE A 170 9.62 0.84 11.45
C ILE A 170 8.46 0.79 12.44
N ASP A 171 8.66 1.42 13.61
CA ASP A 171 7.61 1.90 14.51
C ASP A 171 7.83 3.41 14.66
N PHE A 172 6.78 4.19 14.41
CA PHE A 172 6.87 5.64 14.39
C PHE A 172 5.54 6.28 14.86
N ALA A 173 5.61 7.51 15.32
CA ALA A 173 4.42 8.30 15.66
C ALA A 173 4.42 9.59 14.86
N ASP A 174 3.33 9.84 14.12
CA ASP A 174 3.19 11.02 13.28
C ASP A 174 1.72 11.44 13.13
N ASP A 175 1.45 12.73 13.10
CA ASP A 175 0.12 13.33 13.01
C ASP A 175 -0.07 14.35 11.88
N HIS A 176 0.89 14.46 10.95
CA HIS A 176 0.83 15.42 9.85
C HIS A 176 -0.43 15.28 8.99
N ILE A 177 -0.91 14.06 8.79
CA ILE A 177 -2.14 13.80 8.03
C ILE A 177 -3.12 13.01 8.89
N ALA A 178 -4.14 13.69 9.40
CA ALA A 178 -5.16 13.11 10.27
C ALA A 178 -6.41 12.65 9.49
N GLY A 179 -7.25 11.86 10.16
CA GLY A 179 -8.55 11.41 9.66
C GLY A 179 -8.46 10.34 8.58
N SER A 180 -9.61 10.00 7.99
CA SER A 180 -9.70 8.97 6.95
C SER A 180 -9.21 9.46 5.59
N GLY A 181 -8.77 8.54 4.77
CA GLY A 181 -8.39 8.80 3.38
C GLY A 181 -8.21 7.49 2.62
N ALA A 182 -8.09 7.59 1.30
CA ALA A 182 -7.94 6.43 0.43
C ALA A 182 -6.63 5.68 0.70
N VAL A 183 -6.58 4.45 0.20
CA VAL A 183 -5.41 3.55 0.24
C VAL A 183 -5.02 3.13 -1.17
N GLY A 184 -3.77 2.75 -1.39
CA GLY A 184 -3.32 2.35 -2.71
C GLY A 184 -1.86 1.98 -2.76
N VAL A 185 -1.32 1.93 -3.98
CA VAL A 185 0.07 1.61 -4.29
C VAL A 185 0.82 2.82 -4.83
N TRP A 186 2.15 2.77 -4.76
CA TRP A 186 3.02 3.90 -5.05
C TRP A 186 4.37 3.44 -5.60
N THR A 187 4.97 4.26 -6.46
CA THR A 187 6.36 4.09 -6.91
C THR A 187 7.10 5.44 -6.97
N LYS A 188 8.35 5.43 -7.43
CA LYS A 188 9.17 6.63 -7.59
C LYS A 188 9.91 6.59 -8.92
N ALA A 189 10.05 7.76 -9.54
CA ALA A 189 10.88 8.03 -10.71
C ALA A 189 10.57 7.07 -11.88
N ASP A 190 11.57 6.33 -12.33
CA ASP A 190 11.53 5.38 -13.44
C ASP A 190 11.31 3.92 -12.98
N SER A 191 10.87 3.72 -11.73
CA SER A 191 10.60 2.37 -11.21
C SER A 191 9.57 1.64 -12.05
N VAL A 192 9.94 0.51 -12.64
CA VAL A 192 9.01 -0.45 -13.21
C VAL A 192 8.70 -1.49 -12.13
N THR A 193 7.47 -1.47 -11.62
CA THR A 193 7.07 -2.32 -10.49
C THR A 193 5.70 -2.95 -10.74
N ALA A 194 5.61 -4.25 -10.48
CA ALA A 194 4.37 -5.01 -10.49
C ALA A 194 3.80 -5.13 -9.08
N PHE A 195 2.48 -5.03 -8.96
CA PHE A 195 1.72 -5.16 -7.71
C PHE A 195 0.61 -6.19 -7.84
N THR A 196 0.39 -6.97 -6.79
CA THR A 196 -0.73 -7.90 -6.67
C THR A 196 -1.10 -8.11 -5.20
N ASP A 197 -2.13 -8.88 -4.94
CA ASP A 197 -2.59 -9.22 -3.59
C ASP A 197 -2.69 -7.97 -2.70
N PHE A 198 -3.31 -6.91 -3.24
CA PHE A 198 -3.56 -5.69 -2.48
C PHE A 198 -4.71 -5.90 -1.52
N GLY A 199 -4.48 -5.60 -0.26
CA GLY A 199 -5.48 -5.72 0.79
C GLY A 199 -5.46 -4.51 1.72
N TYR A 200 -6.60 -4.22 2.33
CA TYR A 200 -6.73 -3.21 3.37
C TYR A 200 -7.92 -3.51 4.27
N GLY A 201 -7.89 -3.01 5.47
CA GLY A 201 -8.99 -3.21 6.39
C GLY A 201 -8.89 -2.32 7.63
N SER A 202 -10.04 -2.10 8.29
CA SER A 202 -10.05 -1.44 9.59
C SER A 202 -9.51 -2.40 10.65
N SER A 203 -8.67 -1.89 11.58
CA SER A 203 -8.39 -2.62 12.82
C SER A 203 -9.52 -2.35 13.79
N THR A 204 -10.19 -3.40 14.28
CA THR A 204 -11.03 -3.30 15.47
C THR A 204 -10.12 -2.99 16.67
N ARG A 205 -10.44 -1.90 17.38
CA ARG A 205 -9.83 -1.57 18.67
C ARG A 205 -10.23 -2.61 19.71
#